data_d1a49e03c8f0933400a70db9db21879a
#
_entry.id   d1a49e03c8f0933400a70db9db21879a
#
_cell.length_a   1.000
_cell.length_b   1.000
_cell.length_c   1.000
_cell.angle_alpha   90.00
_cell.angle_beta   90.00
_cell.angle_gamma   90.00
#
_symmetry.space_group_name_H-M   'P 1'
#
loop_
_entity.id
_entity.type
_entity.pdbx_description
1 polymer ?
#
loop_
_entity_poly.entity_id
_entity_poly.type
_entity_poly.pdbx_seq_one_letter_code
_entity_poly.pdbx_strand_id
1 'polypeptide(L)'
;WLTFLATPGLMRAVILSLATGMIASFLSFIASFALIVALFSRAPAHLLRAIMGPLIAVPHSTMAIGILFLLAPSGWLMRILSPDLTGFLRPPVSSILPDLEFYGLIVALMAKEIPFLFLVSMAVLATRPAAQLANIGRSLGYRHGTAIWLLVMPAIYWGIRLPLAAVLVFSVSVVDMP
;
A
#
# COMPACT_ATOMS: atom_id res chain seq x y z
N TRP A 1 17.24 -10.80 28.83
CA TRP A 1 16.59 -9.51 28.50
C TRP A 1 17.57 -8.34 28.55
N LEU A 2 18.43 -8.24 29.60
CA LEU A 2 19.40 -7.14 29.73
C LEU A 2 20.42 -7.14 28.60
N THR A 3 20.89 -8.30 28.14
CA THR A 3 21.79 -8.44 26.99
C THR A 3 21.13 -8.01 25.67
N PHE A 4 19.83 -8.29 25.50
CA PHE A 4 19.07 -7.84 24.34
C PHE A 4 18.93 -6.30 24.33
N LEU A 5 18.58 -5.69 25.45
CA LEU A 5 18.46 -4.24 25.55
C LEU A 5 19.80 -3.51 25.36
N ALA A 6 20.92 -4.18 25.61
CA ALA A 6 22.27 -3.63 25.41
C ALA A 6 22.80 -3.86 23.97
N THR A 7 22.02 -4.46 23.06
CA THR A 7 22.45 -4.70 21.68
C THR A 7 22.69 -3.38 20.95
N PRO A 8 23.89 -3.15 20.41
CA PRO A 8 24.16 -1.95 19.63
C PRO A 8 23.22 -1.86 18.42
N GLY A 9 22.59 -0.68 18.23
CA GLY A 9 21.68 -0.46 17.10
C GLY A 9 20.22 -0.85 17.32
N LEU A 10 19.86 -1.49 18.44
CA LEU A 10 18.47 -1.87 18.74
C LEU A 10 17.49 -0.71 18.63
N MET A 11 17.84 0.43 19.22
CA MET A 11 16.99 1.62 19.18
C MET A 11 16.77 2.12 17.74
N ARG A 12 17.81 2.10 16.93
CA ARG A 12 17.72 2.47 15.51
C ARG A 12 16.82 1.49 14.75
N ALA A 13 16.97 0.19 14.97
CA ALA A 13 16.14 -0.84 14.35
C ALA A 13 14.65 -0.67 14.72
N VAL A 14 14.36 -0.43 16.00
CA VAL A 14 12.99 -0.18 16.49
C VAL A 14 12.40 1.07 15.83
N ILE A 15 13.13 2.18 15.81
CA ILE A 15 12.66 3.43 15.20
C ILE A 15 12.41 3.24 13.70
N LEU A 16 13.30 2.56 12.98
CA LEU A 16 13.13 2.29 11.56
C LEU A 16 11.93 1.38 11.30
N SER A 17 11.75 0.32 12.06
CA SER A 17 10.58 -0.58 11.93
C SER A 17 9.26 0.16 12.19
N LEU A 18 9.20 0.98 13.24
CA LEU A 18 8.03 1.81 13.51
C LEU A 18 7.77 2.81 12.38
N ALA A 19 8.81 3.49 11.92
CA ALA A 19 8.70 4.49 10.86
C ALA A 19 8.23 3.85 9.53
N THR A 20 8.87 2.75 9.11
CA THR A 20 8.49 2.04 7.87
C THR A 20 7.06 1.54 7.94
N GLY A 21 6.67 0.87 9.02
CA GLY A 21 5.32 0.34 9.20
C GLY A 21 4.26 1.45 9.20
N MET A 22 4.49 2.54 9.92
CA MET A 22 3.57 3.69 9.94
C MET A 22 3.45 4.37 8.58
N ILE A 23 4.58 4.62 7.90
CA ILE A 23 4.59 5.26 6.58
C ILE A 23 3.89 4.36 5.56
N ALA A 24 4.22 3.07 5.52
CA ALA A 24 3.62 2.12 4.61
C ALA A 24 2.10 2.05 4.80
N SER A 25 1.62 1.86 6.03
CA SER A 25 0.19 1.77 6.33
C SER A 25 -0.55 3.07 6.01
N PHE A 26 0.05 4.23 6.28
CA PHE A 26 -0.56 5.52 5.95
C PHE A 26 -0.66 5.73 4.43
N LEU A 27 0.41 5.45 3.70
CA LEU A 27 0.42 5.55 2.24
C LEU A 27 -0.55 4.53 1.61
N SER A 28 -0.61 3.32 2.12
CA SER A 28 -1.54 2.28 1.67
C SER A 28 -2.99 2.68 1.89
N PHE A 29 -3.29 3.30 3.03
CA PHE A 29 -4.61 3.86 3.32
C PHE A 29 -4.99 4.92 2.29
N ILE A 30 -4.13 5.92 2.07
CA ILE A 30 -4.37 6.99 1.08
C ILE A 30 -4.55 6.40 -0.32
N ALA A 31 -3.66 5.50 -0.74
CA ALA A 31 -3.71 4.89 -2.06
C ALA A 31 -4.99 4.06 -2.26
N SER A 32 -5.40 3.26 -1.27
CA SER A 32 -6.62 2.47 -1.32
C SER A 32 -7.86 3.35 -1.45
N PHE A 33 -7.91 4.46 -0.70
CA PHE A 33 -9.01 5.41 -0.77
C PHE A 33 -9.03 6.17 -2.11
N ALA A 34 -7.87 6.57 -2.61
CA ALA A 34 -7.76 7.20 -3.93
C ALA A 34 -8.25 6.25 -5.04
N LEU A 35 -7.92 4.95 -4.96
CA LEU A 35 -8.42 3.94 -5.87
C LEU A 35 -9.96 3.79 -5.78
N ILE A 36 -10.52 3.80 -4.57
CA ILE A 36 -11.97 3.76 -4.40
C ILE A 36 -12.61 4.98 -5.07
N VAL A 37 -12.12 6.19 -4.80
CA VAL A 37 -12.64 7.42 -5.41
C VAL A 37 -12.55 7.38 -6.94
N ALA A 38 -11.44 6.87 -7.47
CA ALA A 38 -11.20 6.79 -8.90
C ALA A 38 -12.05 5.72 -9.61
N LEU A 39 -12.23 4.56 -8.98
CA LEU A 39 -12.81 3.37 -9.61
C LEU A 39 -14.27 3.12 -9.20
N PHE A 40 -14.74 3.72 -8.12
CA PHE A 40 -16.14 3.60 -7.69
C PHE A 40 -17.09 4.06 -8.82
N SER A 41 -18.02 3.20 -9.17
CA SER A 41 -18.97 3.38 -10.29
C SER A 41 -18.36 3.44 -11.71
N ARG A 42 -17.02 3.28 -11.86
CA ARG A 42 -16.37 3.27 -13.19
C ARG A 42 -15.98 1.86 -13.63
N ALA A 43 -15.60 1.01 -12.68
CA ALA A 43 -15.20 -0.35 -12.98
C ALA A 43 -16.11 -1.35 -12.26
N PRO A 44 -16.45 -2.48 -12.88
CA PRO A 44 -17.29 -3.49 -12.26
C PRO A 44 -16.53 -4.16 -11.10
N ALA A 45 -17.23 -4.36 -9.98
CA ALA A 45 -16.63 -4.88 -8.74
C ALA A 45 -15.97 -6.26 -8.92
N HIS A 46 -16.49 -7.11 -9.83
CA HIS A 46 -15.90 -8.43 -10.10
C HIS A 46 -14.52 -8.31 -10.74
N LEU A 47 -14.33 -7.37 -11.67
CA LEU A 47 -13.03 -7.12 -12.30
C LEU A 47 -12.00 -6.63 -11.27
N LEU A 48 -12.40 -5.70 -10.42
CA LEU A 48 -11.54 -5.18 -9.37
C LEU A 48 -11.11 -6.29 -8.39
N ARG A 49 -12.03 -7.18 -8.01
CA ARG A 49 -11.70 -8.35 -7.18
C ARG A 49 -10.77 -9.33 -7.90
N ALA A 50 -10.99 -9.57 -9.19
CA ALA A 50 -10.17 -10.47 -9.99
C ALA A 50 -8.71 -9.97 -10.12
N ILE A 51 -8.50 -8.65 -10.17
CA ILE A 51 -7.16 -8.04 -10.24
C ILE A 51 -6.49 -8.01 -8.85
N MET A 52 -7.22 -7.62 -7.81
CA MET A 52 -6.65 -7.43 -6.47
C MET A 52 -6.50 -8.73 -5.69
N GLY A 53 -7.35 -9.74 -5.95
CA GLY A 53 -7.34 -11.02 -5.23
C GLY A 53 -6.01 -11.76 -5.31
N PRO A 54 -5.44 -11.98 -6.49
CA PRO A 54 -4.15 -12.67 -6.64
C PRO A 54 -3.00 -11.98 -5.90
N LEU A 55 -3.00 -10.65 -5.82
CA LEU A 55 -1.97 -9.90 -5.10
C LEU A 55 -1.95 -10.21 -3.60
N ILE A 56 -3.12 -10.49 -3.01
CA ILE A 56 -3.21 -10.89 -1.60
C ILE A 56 -2.74 -12.34 -1.41
N ALA A 57 -2.99 -13.20 -2.38
CA ALA A 57 -2.65 -14.63 -2.29
C ALA A 57 -1.14 -14.90 -2.30
N VAL A 58 -0.33 -14.01 -2.88
CA VAL A 58 1.14 -14.16 -2.88
C VAL A 58 1.68 -14.07 -1.45
N PRO A 59 2.56 -14.96 -0.96
CA PRO A 59 3.21 -14.83 0.35
C PRO A 59 3.99 -13.52 0.48
N HIS A 60 4.05 -12.95 1.70
CA HIS A 60 4.73 -11.66 1.95
C HIS A 60 6.21 -11.71 1.57
N SER A 61 6.93 -12.75 2.00
CA SER A 61 8.35 -12.94 1.68
C SER A 61 8.60 -13.03 0.18
N THR A 62 7.77 -13.75 -0.55
CA THR A 62 7.87 -13.84 -2.02
C THR A 62 7.66 -12.49 -2.69
N MET A 63 6.68 -11.72 -2.22
CA MET A 63 6.42 -10.37 -2.73
C MET A 63 7.60 -9.44 -2.44
N ALA A 64 8.15 -9.48 -1.22
CA ALA A 64 9.29 -8.67 -0.82
C ALA A 64 10.53 -8.98 -1.67
N ILE A 65 10.86 -10.26 -1.84
CA ILE A 65 11.98 -10.71 -2.68
C ILE A 65 11.76 -10.25 -4.14
N GLY A 66 10.56 -10.42 -4.68
CA GLY A 66 10.22 -9.96 -6.03
C GLY A 66 10.43 -8.46 -6.22
N ILE A 67 9.98 -7.65 -5.27
CA ILE A 67 10.13 -6.20 -5.29
C ILE A 67 11.60 -5.81 -5.12
N LEU A 68 12.34 -6.47 -4.24
CA LEU A 68 13.77 -6.24 -4.08
C LEU A 68 14.52 -6.47 -5.39
N PHE A 69 14.27 -7.60 -6.07
CA PHE A 69 14.87 -7.87 -7.38
C PHE A 69 14.43 -6.90 -8.46
N LEU A 70 13.21 -6.40 -8.40
CA LEU A 70 12.69 -5.42 -9.34
C LEU A 70 13.40 -4.06 -9.18
N LEU A 71 13.58 -3.62 -7.93
CA LEU A 71 14.13 -2.30 -7.59
C LEU A 71 15.65 -2.30 -7.40
N ALA A 72 16.30 -3.45 -7.38
CA ALA A 72 17.76 -3.55 -7.25
C ALA A 72 18.48 -2.69 -8.31
N PRO A 73 19.68 -2.18 -8.04
CA PRO A 73 20.46 -1.38 -9.00
C PRO A 73 20.69 -2.10 -10.33
N SER A 74 20.86 -3.41 -10.30
CA SER A 74 20.93 -4.29 -11.47
C SER A 74 19.60 -4.96 -11.82
N GLY A 75 18.51 -4.53 -11.17
CA GLY A 75 17.18 -5.10 -11.28
C GLY A 75 16.52 -4.87 -12.63
N TRP A 76 15.39 -5.55 -12.79
CA TRP A 76 14.67 -5.56 -14.05
C TRP A 76 14.16 -4.17 -14.45
N LEU A 77 13.69 -3.37 -13.49
CA LEU A 77 13.22 -2.00 -13.73
C LEU A 77 14.34 -1.12 -14.29
N MET A 78 15.53 -1.18 -13.66
CA MET A 78 16.68 -0.41 -14.11
C MET A 78 17.15 -0.82 -15.50
N ARG A 79 17.09 -2.11 -15.83
CA ARG A 79 17.45 -2.61 -17.16
C ARG A 79 16.51 -2.12 -18.25
N ILE A 80 15.21 -2.00 -17.98
CA ILE A 80 14.24 -1.48 -18.96
C ILE A 80 14.40 0.03 -19.14
N LEU A 81 14.65 0.77 -18.05
CA LEU A 81 14.75 2.22 -18.08
C LEU A 81 16.13 2.72 -18.58
N SER A 82 17.13 1.84 -18.63
CA SER A 82 18.48 2.21 -19.10
C SER A 82 18.67 1.82 -20.58
N PRO A 83 19.45 2.61 -21.34
CA PRO A 83 20.10 3.87 -20.97
C PRO A 83 19.19 5.09 -21.09
N ASP A 84 18.04 4.99 -21.78
CA ASP A 84 17.30 6.14 -22.30
C ASP A 84 16.79 7.09 -21.23
N LEU A 85 16.24 6.55 -20.11
CA LEU A 85 15.69 7.37 -19.02
C LEU A 85 16.68 7.60 -17.87
N THR A 86 17.61 6.67 -17.66
CA THR A 86 18.54 6.74 -16.51
C THR A 86 19.91 7.30 -16.89
N GLY A 87 20.26 7.28 -18.18
CA GLY A 87 21.59 7.63 -18.67
C GLY A 87 22.71 6.65 -18.33
N PHE A 88 22.41 5.54 -17.67
CA PHE A 88 23.41 4.54 -17.29
C PHE A 88 23.63 3.50 -18.40
N LEU A 89 24.84 3.42 -18.94
CA LEU A 89 25.24 2.36 -19.86
C LEU A 89 25.50 1.01 -19.15
N ARG A 90 25.76 1.06 -17.85
CA ARG A 90 25.96 -0.11 -16.98
C ARG A 90 25.22 0.09 -15.67
N PRO A 91 24.74 -0.98 -15.02
CA PRO A 91 24.10 -0.87 -13.72
C PRO A 91 25.01 -0.12 -12.73
N PRO A 92 24.48 0.85 -11.97
CA PRO A 92 25.26 1.54 -10.95
C PRO A 92 25.72 0.55 -9.86
N VAL A 93 26.94 0.75 -9.35
CA VAL A 93 27.51 -0.07 -8.29
C VAL A 93 26.82 0.19 -6.94
N SER A 94 26.31 1.41 -6.76
CA SER A 94 25.54 1.81 -5.58
C SER A 94 24.07 1.99 -5.93
N SER A 95 23.17 1.71 -4.99
CA SER A 95 21.74 1.99 -5.14
C SER A 95 21.55 3.49 -5.40
N ILE A 96 20.72 3.82 -6.40
CA ILE A 96 20.34 5.21 -6.72
C ILE A 96 19.51 5.80 -5.58
N LEU A 97 18.78 4.95 -4.88
CA LEU A 97 18.03 5.33 -3.68
C LEU A 97 18.92 5.09 -2.45
N PRO A 98 19.24 6.13 -1.68
CA PRO A 98 19.81 5.92 -0.37
C PRO A 98 18.82 5.05 0.44
N ASP A 99 19.33 4.08 1.19
CA ASP A 99 18.53 3.14 1.97
C ASP A 99 17.46 2.38 1.14
N LEU A 100 17.89 1.74 0.02
CA LEU A 100 17.01 0.94 -0.84
C LEU A 100 16.20 -0.09 -0.03
N GLU A 101 16.79 -0.64 1.03
CA GLU A 101 16.12 -1.57 1.95
C GLU A 101 14.90 -0.92 2.62
N PHE A 102 15.03 0.32 3.09
CA PHE A 102 13.94 1.07 3.71
C PHE A 102 12.79 1.34 2.73
N TYR A 103 13.10 1.87 1.54
CA TYR A 103 12.08 2.15 0.52
C TYR A 103 11.51 0.86 -0.08
N GLY A 104 12.34 -0.16 -0.27
CA GLY A 104 11.93 -1.47 -0.75
C GLY A 104 10.92 -2.13 0.19
N LEU A 105 11.14 -2.04 1.50
CA LEU A 105 10.22 -2.55 2.51
C LEU A 105 8.87 -1.79 2.47
N ILE A 106 8.88 -0.46 2.38
CA ILE A 106 7.65 0.33 2.27
C ILE A 106 6.85 -0.11 1.04
N VAL A 107 7.49 -0.23 -0.13
CA VAL A 107 6.82 -0.64 -1.37
C VAL A 107 6.28 -2.07 -1.26
N ALA A 108 7.03 -2.99 -0.64
CA ALA A 108 6.62 -4.37 -0.43
C ALA A 108 5.38 -4.47 0.48
N LEU A 109 5.35 -3.71 1.57
CA LEU A 109 4.19 -3.62 2.45
C LEU A 109 2.99 -3.03 1.71
N MET A 110 3.16 -1.90 1.02
CA MET A 110 2.11 -1.25 0.24
C MET A 110 1.52 -2.18 -0.82
N ALA A 111 2.32 -2.99 -1.49
CA ALA A 111 1.87 -3.93 -2.51
C ALA A 111 0.85 -4.96 -1.98
N LYS A 112 0.88 -5.24 -0.69
CA LYS A 112 -0.07 -6.14 0.00
C LYS A 112 -1.20 -5.39 0.69
N GLU A 113 -0.89 -4.30 1.34
CA GLU A 113 -1.85 -3.53 2.13
C GLU A 113 -2.89 -2.83 1.26
N ILE A 114 -2.46 -2.25 0.11
CA ILE A 114 -3.36 -1.56 -0.79
C ILE A 114 -4.48 -2.48 -1.30
N PRO A 115 -4.20 -3.66 -1.90
CA PRO A 115 -5.24 -4.59 -2.32
C PRO A 115 -6.12 -5.06 -1.17
N PHE A 116 -5.54 -5.32 0.01
CA PHE A 116 -6.29 -5.75 1.19
C PHE A 116 -7.28 -4.68 1.65
N LEU A 117 -6.80 -3.46 1.91
CA LEU A 117 -7.65 -2.35 2.35
C LEU A 117 -8.71 -2.01 1.30
N PHE A 118 -8.35 -2.07 0.02
CA PHE A 118 -9.28 -1.85 -1.09
C PHE A 118 -10.41 -2.90 -1.08
N LEU A 119 -10.09 -4.21 -1.01
CA LEU A 119 -11.10 -5.27 -1.02
C LEU A 119 -11.99 -5.24 0.22
N VAL A 120 -11.42 -5.00 1.41
CA VAL A 120 -12.21 -4.84 2.64
C VAL A 120 -13.14 -3.63 2.52
N SER A 121 -12.65 -2.51 2.00
CA SER A 121 -13.48 -1.32 1.77
C SER A 121 -14.62 -1.60 0.78
N MET A 122 -14.33 -2.33 -0.30
CA MET A 122 -15.37 -2.75 -1.27
C MET A 122 -16.40 -3.70 -0.64
N ALA A 123 -15.99 -4.56 0.29
CA ALA A 123 -16.92 -5.41 1.03
C ALA A 123 -17.83 -4.58 1.95
N VAL A 124 -17.27 -3.57 2.64
CA VAL A 124 -18.06 -2.64 3.46
C VAL A 124 -19.02 -1.82 2.58
N LEU A 125 -18.57 -1.35 1.42
CA LEU A 125 -19.43 -0.63 0.47
C LEU A 125 -20.61 -1.47 -0.03
N ALA A 126 -20.42 -2.77 -0.21
CA ALA A 126 -21.49 -3.68 -0.64
C ALA A 126 -22.62 -3.80 0.39
N THR A 127 -22.36 -3.51 1.67
CA THR A 127 -23.37 -3.53 2.75
C THR A 127 -24.00 -2.16 3.02
N ARG A 128 -23.59 -1.12 2.30
CA ARG A 128 -24.05 0.27 2.50
C ARG A 128 -24.74 0.81 1.25
N PRO A 129 -25.64 1.77 1.37
CA PRO A 129 -26.28 2.42 0.21
C PRO A 129 -25.35 3.43 -0.48
N ALA A 130 -24.12 3.01 -0.77
CA ALA A 130 -23.05 3.87 -1.24
C ALA A 130 -23.37 4.55 -2.59
N ALA A 131 -24.01 3.82 -3.50
CA ALA A 131 -24.44 4.36 -4.78
C ALA A 131 -25.51 5.45 -4.60
N GLN A 132 -26.44 5.25 -3.65
CA GLN A 132 -27.46 6.25 -3.33
C GLN A 132 -26.83 7.51 -2.72
N LEU A 133 -25.90 7.35 -1.78
CA LEU A 133 -25.16 8.47 -1.19
C LEU A 133 -24.38 9.27 -2.26
N ALA A 134 -23.71 8.58 -3.18
CA ALA A 134 -23.01 9.23 -4.28
C ALA A 134 -23.98 9.99 -5.21
N ASN A 135 -25.17 9.44 -5.50
CA ASN A 135 -26.19 10.10 -6.31
C ASN A 135 -26.78 11.31 -5.60
N ILE A 136 -27.06 11.23 -4.30
CA ILE A 136 -27.51 12.39 -3.50
C ILE A 136 -26.46 13.51 -3.58
N GLY A 137 -25.18 13.20 -3.41
CA GLY A 137 -24.13 14.19 -3.56
C GLY A 137 -24.12 14.86 -4.92
N ARG A 138 -24.33 14.09 -5.99
CA ARG A 138 -24.41 14.63 -7.36
C ARG A 138 -25.65 15.51 -7.58
N SER A 139 -26.79 15.14 -7.02
CA SER A 139 -28.01 15.97 -7.11
C SER A 139 -27.88 17.29 -6.33
N LEU A 140 -27.01 17.34 -5.32
CA LEU A 140 -26.62 18.55 -4.61
C LEU A 140 -25.58 19.41 -5.35
N GLY A 141 -25.18 19.00 -6.57
CA GLY A 141 -24.21 19.73 -7.40
C GLY A 141 -22.74 19.40 -7.14
N TYR A 142 -22.42 18.45 -6.27
CA TYR A 142 -21.04 18.05 -6.06
C TYR A 142 -20.46 17.27 -7.24
N ARG A 143 -19.19 17.50 -7.54
CA ARG A 143 -18.45 16.65 -8.49
C ARG A 143 -18.37 15.22 -7.95
N HIS A 144 -18.33 14.24 -8.84
CA HIS A 144 -18.35 12.81 -8.48
C HIS A 144 -17.34 12.43 -7.38
N GLY A 145 -16.07 12.82 -7.51
CA GLY A 145 -15.05 12.56 -6.49
C GLY A 145 -15.34 13.21 -5.15
N THR A 146 -15.85 14.46 -5.16
CA THR A 146 -16.22 15.19 -3.94
C THR A 146 -17.42 14.52 -3.24
N ALA A 147 -18.42 14.08 -4.00
CA ALA A 147 -19.57 13.35 -3.46
C ALA A 147 -19.16 12.05 -2.78
N ILE A 148 -18.25 11.27 -3.41
CA ILE A 148 -17.70 10.06 -2.80
C ILE A 148 -16.92 10.41 -1.54
N TRP A 149 -16.03 11.38 -1.61
CA TRP A 149 -15.19 11.77 -0.47
C TRP A 149 -16.01 12.22 0.74
N LEU A 150 -17.01 13.07 0.54
CA LEU A 150 -17.79 13.64 1.64
C LEU A 150 -18.86 12.71 2.20
N LEU A 151 -19.49 11.88 1.35
CA LEU A 151 -20.67 11.12 1.76
C LEU A 151 -20.41 9.61 1.88
N VAL A 152 -19.54 9.06 1.04
CA VAL A 152 -19.27 7.63 1.01
C VAL A 152 -18.09 7.25 1.93
N MET A 153 -17.02 8.06 1.94
CA MET A 153 -15.82 7.78 2.72
C MET A 153 -16.05 7.67 4.23
N PRO A 154 -16.84 8.54 4.88
CA PRO A 154 -17.12 8.37 6.31
C PRO A 154 -17.81 7.05 6.63
N ALA A 155 -18.71 6.59 5.75
CA ALA A 155 -19.38 5.30 5.90
C ALA A 155 -18.41 4.10 5.80
N ILE A 156 -17.39 4.22 4.93
CA ILE A 156 -16.33 3.19 4.81
C ILE A 156 -15.46 3.20 6.06
N TYR A 157 -14.99 4.35 6.48
CA TYR A 157 -14.02 4.49 7.59
C TYR A 157 -14.48 3.75 8.85
N TRP A 158 -15.72 3.92 9.26
CA TRP A 158 -16.25 3.21 10.42
C TRP A 158 -16.23 1.68 10.27
N GLY A 159 -16.41 1.18 9.05
CA GLY A 159 -16.36 -0.26 8.75
C GLY A 159 -14.95 -0.84 8.69
N ILE A 160 -13.94 -0.05 8.30
CA ILE A 160 -12.58 -0.55 8.10
C ILE A 160 -11.61 -0.22 9.23
N ARG A 161 -12.04 0.47 10.27
CA ARG A 161 -11.17 0.89 11.39
C ARG A 161 -10.40 -0.26 12.02
N LEU A 162 -11.04 -1.43 12.22
CA LEU A 162 -10.38 -2.60 12.77
C LEU A 162 -9.40 -3.25 11.77
N PRO A 163 -9.77 -3.52 10.50
CA PRO A 163 -8.82 -3.91 9.48
C PRO A 163 -7.63 -2.94 9.33
N LEU A 164 -7.87 -1.64 9.42
CA LEU A 164 -6.81 -0.63 9.35
C LEU A 164 -5.85 -0.73 10.54
N ALA A 165 -6.37 -0.90 11.76
CA ALA A 165 -5.56 -1.12 12.94
C ALA A 165 -4.76 -2.45 12.83
N ALA A 166 -5.36 -3.51 12.30
CA ALA A 166 -4.68 -4.78 12.07
C ALA A 166 -3.53 -4.63 11.06
N VAL A 167 -3.74 -3.90 9.97
CA VAL A 167 -2.68 -3.59 8.99
C VAL A 167 -1.53 -2.85 9.67
N LEU A 168 -1.82 -1.82 10.43
CA LEU A 168 -0.80 -1.03 11.12
C LEU A 168 0.01 -1.89 12.11
N VAL A 169 -0.64 -2.70 12.93
CA VAL A 169 0.03 -3.62 13.86
C VAL A 169 0.89 -4.62 13.09
N PHE A 170 0.36 -5.19 12.01
CA PHE A 170 1.09 -6.12 11.17
C PHE A 170 2.34 -5.46 10.58
N SER A 171 2.22 -4.28 9.97
CA SER A 171 3.33 -3.61 9.30
C SER A 171 4.47 -3.20 10.25
N VAL A 172 4.12 -2.87 11.49
CA VAL A 172 5.10 -2.57 12.54
C VAL A 172 5.79 -3.86 13.06
N SER A 173 5.07 -4.99 13.07
CA SER A 173 5.56 -6.26 13.63
C SER A 173 6.13 -7.23 12.59
N VAL A 174 6.24 -6.82 11.33
CA VAL A 174 6.80 -7.66 10.27
C VAL A 174 8.26 -8.00 10.55
N VAL A 175 8.51 -9.29 10.75
CA VAL A 175 9.83 -9.87 11.00
C VAL A 175 10.34 -10.66 9.78
N ASP A 176 9.45 -11.02 8.86
CA ASP A 176 9.73 -11.90 7.73
C ASP A 176 10.36 -11.20 6.52
N MET A 177 10.55 -9.89 6.61
CA MET A 177 11.20 -9.11 5.56
C MET A 177 12.60 -8.71 6.02
N PRO A 178 13.65 -9.13 5.29
CA PRO A 178 15.03 -8.77 5.58
C PRO A 178 15.31 -7.29 5.32
#